data_0df6b5a091c771ea6fab1db24855d424
#
_entry.id   0df6b5a091c771ea6fab1db24855d424
#
_cell.length_a   1.000
_cell.length_b   1.000
_cell.length_c   1.000
_cell.angle_alpha   90.00
_cell.angle_beta   90.00
_cell.angle_gamma   90.00
#
_symmetry.space_group_name_H-M   'P 1'
#
loop_
_entity.id
_entity.type
_entity.pdbx_description
1 polymer ?
#
loop_
_entity_poly.entity_id
_entity_poly.type
_entity_poly.pdbx_seq_one_letter_code
_entity_poly.pdbx_strand_id
1 'polypeptide(L)'
;MPRTPSEYAVHLMLEGGHREEVRFATIQEFQKWYSGELVPKGDSNEFISVPIKNVQGEYMVVRPSRVLAIRVEPVFYGSVDRDY
;
A
#
# COMPACT_ATOMS: atom_id res chain seq x y z
N MET A 1 -14.82 -21.00 8.24
CA MET A 1 -14.30 -20.53 6.98
C MET A 1 -13.55 -19.24 7.13
N PRO A 2 -12.40 -19.15 6.54
CA PRO A 2 -11.69 -17.87 6.59
C PRO A 2 -12.44 -16.84 5.76
N ARG A 3 -12.42 -15.63 6.24
CA ARG A 3 -13.03 -14.54 5.51
C ARG A 3 -12.05 -13.95 4.53
N THR A 4 -12.59 -13.41 3.46
CA THR A 4 -11.78 -12.71 2.48
C THR A 4 -11.67 -11.25 2.89
N PRO A 5 -10.46 -10.69 2.94
CA PRO A 5 -10.33 -9.28 3.27
C PRO A 5 -11.05 -8.40 2.26
N SER A 6 -11.61 -7.32 2.76
CA SER A 6 -12.29 -6.35 1.90
C SER A 6 -11.28 -5.52 1.12
N GLU A 7 -10.15 -5.23 1.73
CA GLU A 7 -9.09 -4.51 1.05
C GLU A 7 -7.82 -4.69 1.88
N TYR A 8 -6.74 -4.07 1.44
CA TYR A 8 -5.46 -4.20 2.11
C TYR A 8 -4.90 -2.81 2.38
N ALA A 9 -4.50 -2.59 3.62
CA ALA A 9 -3.84 -1.35 4.01
C ALA A 9 -2.33 -1.58 3.94
N VAL A 10 -1.68 -0.86 3.06
CA VAL A 10 -0.24 -0.97 2.87
C VAL A 10 0.43 0.21 3.54
N HIS A 11 1.28 -0.08 4.49
CA HIS A 11 1.97 0.96 5.25
C HIS A 11 3.39 1.08 4.74
N LEU A 12 3.71 2.24 4.21
CA LEU A 12 5.05 2.52 3.71
C LEU A 12 5.81 3.27 4.80
N MET A 13 6.87 2.64 5.30
CA MET A 13 7.72 3.27 6.30
C MET A 13 8.84 3.96 5.56
N LEU A 14 8.88 5.27 5.69
CA LEU A 14 9.83 6.09 4.95
C LEU A 14 10.93 6.60 5.86
N GLU A 15 11.98 7.08 5.23
CA GLU A 15 13.10 7.63 5.95
C GLU A 15 12.66 8.78 6.85
N GLY A 16 13.29 8.89 8.00
CA GLY A 16 12.93 9.95 8.93
C GLY A 16 11.76 9.63 9.84
N GLY A 17 11.34 8.37 9.87
CA GLY A 17 10.22 7.99 10.72
C GLY A 17 8.86 8.31 10.13
N HIS A 18 8.81 8.68 8.89
CA HIS A 18 7.57 9.03 8.22
C HIS A 18 6.84 7.77 7.78
N ARG A 19 5.52 7.80 7.81
CA ARG A 19 4.72 6.66 7.39
C ARG A 19 3.52 7.12 6.60
N GLU A 20 3.23 6.41 5.51
CA GLU A 20 2.06 6.66 4.69
C GLU A 20 1.27 5.38 4.54
N GLU A 21 -0.03 5.50 4.50
CA GLU A 21 -0.90 4.35 4.31
C GLU A 21 -1.59 4.45 2.97
N VAL A 22 -1.57 3.34 2.23
CA VAL A 22 -2.18 3.25 0.92
C VAL A 22 -3.11 2.05 0.91
N ARG A 23 -4.31 2.19 0.36
CA ARG A 23 -5.29 1.11 0.32
C ARG A 23 -5.34 0.50 -1.07
N PHE A 24 -5.26 -0.82 -1.11
CA PHE A 24 -5.39 -1.59 -2.35
C PHE A 24 -6.59 -2.51 -2.22
N ALA A 25 -7.36 -2.63 -3.31
CA ALA A 25 -8.55 -3.47 -3.28
C ALA A 25 -8.20 -4.95 -3.17
N THR A 26 -7.11 -5.37 -3.81
CA THR A 26 -6.71 -6.77 -3.78
C THR A 26 -5.22 -6.84 -3.54
N ILE A 27 -4.78 -8.02 -3.06
CA ILE A 27 -3.35 -8.23 -2.87
C ILE A 27 -2.62 -8.27 -4.20
N GLN A 28 -3.32 -8.71 -5.24
CA GLN A 28 -2.71 -8.75 -6.57
C GLN A 28 -2.40 -7.36 -7.09
N GLU A 29 -3.26 -6.39 -6.82
CA GLU A 29 -2.99 -5.02 -7.21
C GLU A 29 -1.75 -4.49 -6.52
N PHE A 30 -1.60 -4.80 -5.25
CA PHE A 30 -0.40 -4.38 -4.53
C PHE A 30 0.83 -5.06 -5.11
N GLN A 31 0.76 -6.36 -5.36
CA GLN A 31 1.91 -7.09 -5.87
C GLN A 31 2.31 -6.59 -7.24
N LYS A 32 1.34 -6.23 -8.07
CA LYS A 32 1.63 -5.70 -9.39
C LYS A 32 2.37 -4.38 -9.28
N TRP A 33 1.91 -3.50 -8.41
CA TRP A 33 2.58 -2.23 -8.21
C TRP A 33 3.97 -2.43 -7.63
N TYR A 34 4.07 -3.31 -6.63
CA TYR A 34 5.33 -3.55 -5.96
C TYR A 34 6.38 -4.10 -6.92
N SER A 35 6.02 -5.14 -7.67
CA SER A 35 7.01 -5.78 -8.54
C SER A 35 7.22 -5.03 -9.85
N GLY A 36 6.24 -4.24 -10.28
CA GLY A 36 6.34 -3.52 -11.55
C GLY A 36 6.88 -2.12 -11.43
N GLU A 37 6.68 -1.47 -10.30
CA GLU A 37 7.09 -0.08 -10.14
C GLU A 37 8.15 0.09 -9.06
N LEU A 38 7.92 -0.49 -7.90
CA LEU A 38 8.79 -0.22 -6.77
C LEU A 38 10.12 -0.96 -6.87
N VAL A 39 10.06 -2.26 -7.09
CA VAL A 39 11.27 -3.08 -7.10
C VAL A 39 12.22 -2.70 -8.23
N PRO A 40 11.73 -2.51 -9.48
CA PRO A 40 12.66 -2.17 -10.56
C PRO A 40 13.40 -0.86 -10.34
N LYS A 41 12.83 0.03 -9.55
CA LYS A 41 13.44 1.33 -9.30
C LYS A 41 13.95 1.46 -7.87
N GLY A 42 14.20 0.33 -7.21
CA GLY A 42 14.61 0.33 -5.81
C GLY A 42 15.87 1.13 -5.54
N ASP A 43 16.77 1.21 -6.51
CA ASP A 43 18.00 1.98 -6.35
C ASP A 43 17.92 3.36 -6.94
N SER A 44 16.76 3.74 -7.44
CA SER A 44 16.59 4.99 -8.14
C SER A 44 16.14 6.09 -7.20
N ASN A 45 16.53 7.32 -7.51
CA ASN A 45 16.02 8.49 -6.82
C ASN A 45 14.83 9.10 -7.52
N GLU A 46 14.34 8.46 -8.57
CA GLU A 46 13.18 8.95 -9.28
C GLU A 46 11.93 8.74 -8.45
N PHE A 47 10.97 9.63 -8.64
CA PHE A 47 9.66 9.43 -8.04
C PHE A 47 8.85 8.44 -8.86
N ILE A 48 8.11 7.59 -8.18
CA ILE A 48 7.13 6.73 -8.84
C ILE A 48 5.77 7.03 -8.26
N SER A 49 4.74 6.78 -9.06
CA SER A 49 3.37 7.01 -8.62
C SER A 49 2.90 5.90 -7.69
N VAL A 50 2.14 6.29 -6.69
CA VAL A 50 1.48 5.35 -5.80
C VAL A 50 0.00 5.38 -6.13
N PRO A 51 -0.64 4.23 -6.39
CA PRO A 51 -2.05 4.23 -6.76
C PRO A 51 -2.93 4.46 -5.54
N ILE A 52 -3.35 5.69 -5.34
CA ILE A 52 -4.28 6.03 -4.28
C ILE A 52 -5.63 6.33 -4.90
N LYS A 53 -6.70 5.93 -4.21
CA LYS A 53 -8.04 6.04 -4.75
C LYS A 53 -8.99 6.78 -3.83
N ASN A 54 -8.46 7.42 -2.81
CA ASN A 54 -9.34 7.93 -1.76
C ASN A 54 -10.05 9.20 -2.15
N VAL A 55 -9.36 10.15 -2.77
CA VAL A 55 -9.92 11.45 -3.07
C VAL A 55 -9.62 11.77 -4.52
N GLN A 56 -10.66 12.20 -5.22
CA GLN A 56 -10.50 12.58 -6.61
C GLN A 56 -9.54 13.76 -6.70
N GLY A 57 -8.58 13.66 -7.59
CA GLY A 57 -7.61 14.71 -7.78
C GLY A 57 -6.38 14.58 -6.90
N GLU A 58 -6.40 13.63 -5.98
CA GLU A 58 -5.26 13.42 -5.10
C GLU A 58 -4.32 12.39 -5.72
N TYR A 59 -3.04 12.64 -5.62
CA TYR A 59 -2.07 11.65 -6.05
C TYR A 59 -0.85 11.72 -5.15
N MET A 60 -0.06 10.66 -5.18
CA MET A 60 1.11 10.56 -4.32
C MET A 60 2.25 9.97 -5.13
N VAL A 61 3.44 10.50 -4.92
CA VAL A 61 4.66 9.96 -5.51
C VAL A 61 5.65 9.69 -4.38
N VAL A 62 6.51 8.71 -4.59
CA VAL A 62 7.46 8.33 -3.57
C VAL A 62 8.77 7.93 -4.25
N ARG A 63 9.87 8.14 -3.56
CA ARG A 63 11.17 7.67 -4.03
C ARG A 63 11.40 6.26 -3.49
N PRO A 64 11.51 5.27 -4.35
CA PRO A 64 11.64 3.89 -3.88
C PRO A 64 12.84 3.67 -2.96
N SER A 65 13.93 4.39 -3.20
CA SER A 65 15.13 4.22 -2.39
C SER A 65 14.94 4.70 -0.96
N ARG A 66 13.87 5.45 -0.69
CA ARG A 66 13.61 5.96 0.66
C ARG A 66 12.57 5.15 1.41
N VAL A 67 12.07 4.10 0.81
CA VAL A 67 11.12 3.21 1.47
C VAL A 67 11.89 2.17 2.22
N LEU A 68 11.81 2.21 3.54
CA LEU A 68 12.62 1.34 4.40
C LEU A 68 11.93 0.03 4.68
N ALA A 69 10.62 0.04 4.78
CA ALA A 69 9.87 -1.17 5.08
C ALA A 69 8.44 -1.01 4.59
N ILE A 70 7.80 -2.14 4.30
CA ILE A 70 6.41 -2.15 3.85
C ILE A 70 5.68 -3.19 4.68
N ARG A 71 4.54 -2.80 5.23
CA ARG A 71 3.69 -3.71 5.97
C ARG A 71 2.34 -3.76 5.29
N VAL A 72 1.86 -4.96 5.01
CA VAL A 72 0.57 -5.16 4.37
C VAL A 72 -0.38 -5.75 5.40
N GLU A 73 -1.49 -5.08 5.59
CA GLU A 73 -2.45 -5.46 6.62
C GLU A 73 -3.80 -5.71 5.97
N PRO A 74 -4.38 -6.91 6.13
CA PRO A 74 -5.71 -7.15 5.59
C PRO A 74 -6.75 -6.39 6.40
N VAL A 75 -7.73 -5.82 5.71
CA VAL A 75 -8.78 -5.05 6.33
C VAL A 75 -10.11 -5.72 6.04
N PHE A 76 -10.89 -5.95 7.08
CA PHE A 76 -12.18 -6.59 6.97
C PHE A 76 -13.27 -5.61 7.35
N TYR A 77 -14.28 -5.51 6.50
CA TYR A 77 -15.43 -4.69 6.79
C TYR A 77 -16.61 -5.58 7.14
N GLY A 78 -17.62 -4.99 7.72
CA GLY A 78 -18.82 -5.70 8.00
C GLY A 78 -19.01 -5.91 9.48
N SER A 79 -20.25 -5.79 9.91
CA SER A 79 -20.56 -5.84 11.32
C SER A 79 -20.36 -7.22 11.93
N VAL A 80 -20.43 -8.24 11.12
CA VAL A 80 -20.29 -9.58 11.66
C VAL A 80 -18.93 -9.83 12.24
N ASP A 81 -18.00 -9.00 11.88
CA ASP A 81 -16.65 -9.22 12.36
C ASP A 81 -16.48 -9.00 13.82
N ARG A 82 -17.45 -8.40 14.41
CA ARG A 82 -17.32 -8.07 15.80
C ARG A 82 -17.76 -9.14 16.74
N ASP A 83 -18.19 -10.21 16.18
CA ASP A 83 -18.70 -11.24 17.03
C ASP A 83 -17.61 -12.09 17.54
N TYR A 84 -16.89 -11.65 18.31
CA TYR A 84 -15.87 -12.51 18.83
C TYR A 84 -15.80 -12.40 20.32
#